data_9e4ed5da29cce7f1e74419a24844d4c0
#
_entry.id   9e4ed5da29cce7f1e74419a24844d4c0
#
_cell.length_a   1.000
_cell.length_b   1.000
_cell.length_c   1.000
_cell.angle_alpha   90.00
_cell.angle_beta   90.00
_cell.angle_gamma   90.00
#
_symmetry.space_group_name_H-M   'P 1'
#
loop_
_entity.id
_entity.type
_entity.pdbx_description
1 polymer ?
#
loop_
_entity_poly.entity_id
_entity_poly.type
_entity_poly.pdbx_seq_one_letter_code
_entity_poly.pdbx_strand_id
1 'polypeptide(L)'
;MAAEWWDTEGKFKPLHMLNPTRLDYIVEPKPFQGLRLLDIGCGGGLLSEPMARLGATVVGADAAAGNIPVAQIHARQSGLEVDYRNCTAESLAEDGEQFDVVLNMEVVEHVSNPLAYLTACQQLLKPDGLMICSTINRNPKSYLMTIIGAEYIMGWLPKGTHEYDKFITPDELVALITQAGLKNIDRKGFVFNPLAWSWSISDRDLSVNYVTASVKSD
;
A
#
# COMPACT_ATOMS: atom_id res chain seq x y z
N MET A 1 2.88 5.02 18.84
CA MET A 1 2.41 4.32 17.63
C MET A 1 3.56 3.78 16.79
N ALA A 2 4.56 4.57 16.38
CA ALA A 2 5.63 4.07 15.51
C ALA A 2 6.38 2.83 16.07
N ALA A 3 6.66 2.76 17.36
CA ALA A 3 7.35 1.61 17.98
C ALA A 3 6.55 0.28 17.98
N GLU A 4 5.25 0.33 17.67
CA GLU A 4 4.35 -0.83 17.72
C GLU A 4 4.17 -1.50 16.35
N TRP A 5 4.81 -0.98 15.28
CA TRP A 5 4.65 -1.50 13.91
C TRP A 5 4.87 -3.00 13.78
N TRP A 6 5.80 -3.57 14.54
CA TRP A 6 6.19 -4.98 14.48
C TRP A 6 5.59 -5.84 15.60
N ASP A 7 4.72 -5.26 16.44
CA ASP A 7 3.94 -6.03 17.41
C ASP A 7 2.75 -6.69 16.71
N THR A 8 2.87 -8.00 16.48
CA THR A 8 1.85 -8.81 15.79
C THR A 8 0.54 -8.95 16.58
N GLU A 9 0.55 -8.63 17.88
CA GLU A 9 -0.65 -8.62 18.73
C GLU A 9 -1.13 -7.19 19.04
N GLY A 10 -0.40 -6.19 18.60
CA GLY A 10 -0.68 -4.77 18.80
C GLY A 10 -1.65 -4.16 17.78
N LYS A 11 -1.62 -2.84 17.69
CA LYS A 11 -2.51 -2.04 16.83
C LYS A 11 -2.37 -2.32 15.33
N PHE A 12 -1.23 -2.87 14.89
CA PHE A 12 -0.97 -3.21 13.49
C PHE A 12 -1.25 -4.69 13.17
N LYS A 13 -1.82 -5.46 14.11
CA LYS A 13 -2.24 -6.86 13.90
C LYS A 13 -3.04 -7.06 12.61
N PRO A 14 -4.02 -6.22 12.24
CA PRO A 14 -4.77 -6.38 10.99
C PRO A 14 -3.88 -6.30 9.75
N LEU A 15 -2.86 -5.43 9.76
CA LEU A 15 -1.91 -5.32 8.66
C LEU A 15 -1.01 -6.55 8.57
N HIS A 16 -0.55 -7.08 9.71
CA HIS A 16 0.21 -8.32 9.75
C HIS A 16 -0.59 -9.50 9.19
N MET A 17 -1.88 -9.57 9.51
CA MET A 17 -2.78 -10.62 8.99
C MET A 17 -3.05 -10.49 7.50
N LEU A 18 -3.19 -9.26 6.98
CA LEU A 18 -3.44 -8.98 5.57
C LEU A 18 -2.17 -9.12 4.72
N ASN A 19 -1.01 -8.89 5.30
CA ASN A 19 0.25 -8.76 4.57
C ASN A 19 0.61 -9.97 3.69
N PRO A 20 0.44 -11.24 4.13
CA PRO A 20 0.66 -12.40 3.26
C PRO A 20 -0.18 -12.33 1.97
N THR A 21 -1.47 -11.99 2.09
CA THR A 21 -2.38 -11.85 0.94
C THR A 21 -1.98 -10.71 0.00
N ARG A 22 -1.47 -9.60 0.55
CA ARG A 22 -0.89 -8.50 -0.25
C ARG A 22 0.33 -8.98 -1.03
N LEU A 23 1.23 -9.71 -0.36
CA LEU A 23 2.43 -10.27 -0.99
C LEU A 23 2.08 -11.25 -2.11
N ASP A 24 1.11 -12.16 -1.90
CA ASP A 24 0.64 -13.09 -2.94
C ASP A 24 0.20 -12.33 -4.20
N TYR A 25 -0.56 -11.23 -4.05
CA TYR A 25 -0.96 -10.39 -5.18
C TYR A 25 0.21 -9.66 -5.83
N ILE A 26 1.12 -9.09 -5.02
CA ILE A 26 2.23 -8.28 -5.51
C ILE A 26 3.21 -9.12 -6.32
N VAL A 27 3.49 -10.36 -5.92
CA VAL A 27 4.50 -11.21 -6.57
C VAL A 27 3.98 -11.92 -7.83
N GLU A 28 2.65 -11.99 -8.03
CA GLU A 28 2.06 -12.70 -9.16
C GLU A 28 2.51 -12.16 -10.54
N PRO A 29 2.62 -10.84 -10.77
CA PRO A 29 2.88 -10.31 -12.11
C PRO A 29 4.30 -10.54 -12.64
N LYS A 30 5.32 -10.55 -11.80
CA LYS A 30 6.73 -10.69 -12.20
C LYS A 30 7.69 -10.98 -11.05
N PRO A 31 8.88 -11.59 -11.31
CA PRO A 31 9.93 -11.71 -10.32
C PRO A 31 10.51 -10.34 -9.94
N PHE A 32 10.91 -10.18 -8.66
CA PHE A 32 11.43 -8.91 -8.11
C PHE A 32 12.95 -8.83 -8.06
N GLN A 33 13.66 -9.93 -8.31
CA GLN A 33 15.12 -9.98 -8.29
C GLN A 33 15.73 -8.90 -9.20
N GLY A 34 16.50 -8.00 -8.60
CA GLY A 34 17.20 -6.93 -9.30
C GLY A 34 16.34 -5.74 -9.73
N LEU A 35 15.04 -5.75 -9.46
CA LEU A 35 14.16 -4.60 -9.73
C LEU A 35 14.37 -3.52 -8.67
N ARG A 36 14.28 -2.26 -9.09
CA ARG A 36 14.22 -1.11 -8.20
C ARG A 36 12.77 -0.83 -7.83
N LEU A 37 12.46 -0.90 -6.54
CA LEU A 37 11.10 -0.80 -6.02
C LEU A 37 10.98 0.36 -5.04
N LEU A 38 9.90 1.15 -5.19
CA LEU A 38 9.46 2.13 -4.21
C LEU A 38 8.26 1.59 -3.43
N ASP A 39 8.36 1.61 -2.11
CA ASP A 39 7.24 1.41 -1.19
C ASP A 39 6.89 2.78 -0.60
N ILE A 40 5.87 3.45 -1.18
CA ILE A 40 5.44 4.78 -0.74
C ILE A 40 4.36 4.66 0.34
N GLY A 41 4.54 5.39 1.45
CA GLY A 41 3.78 5.18 2.68
C GLY A 41 4.22 3.91 3.40
N CYS A 42 5.53 3.62 3.40
CA CYS A 42 6.11 2.35 3.86
C CYS A 42 5.87 2.04 5.35
N GLY A 43 5.46 3.02 6.17
CA GLY A 43 5.26 2.85 7.60
C GLY A 43 6.48 2.28 8.30
N GLY A 44 6.30 1.19 9.03
CA GLY A 44 7.39 0.44 9.69
C GLY A 44 8.13 -0.53 8.80
N GLY A 45 7.87 -0.58 7.49
CA GLY A 45 8.58 -1.44 6.53
C GLY A 45 7.96 -2.82 6.33
N LEU A 46 6.68 -3.01 6.68
CA LEU A 46 5.99 -4.32 6.59
C LEU A 46 5.95 -4.92 5.18
N LEU A 47 5.97 -4.10 4.13
CA LEU A 47 6.08 -4.55 2.74
C LEU A 47 7.48 -4.38 2.18
N SER A 48 8.19 -3.32 2.57
CA SER A 48 9.56 -3.05 2.13
C SER A 48 10.50 -4.24 2.41
N GLU A 49 10.45 -4.80 3.60
CA GLU A 49 11.35 -5.91 3.98
C GLU A 49 11.10 -7.21 3.19
N PRO A 50 9.87 -7.72 3.05
CA PRO A 50 9.59 -8.86 2.19
C PRO A 50 10.05 -8.64 0.74
N MET A 51 9.87 -7.44 0.18
CA MET A 51 10.34 -7.13 -1.17
C MET A 51 11.87 -7.18 -1.28
N ALA A 52 12.59 -6.68 -0.26
CA ALA A 52 14.04 -6.79 -0.19
C ALA A 52 14.48 -8.26 -0.10
N ARG A 53 13.78 -9.11 0.67
CA ARG A 53 14.03 -10.57 0.74
C ARG A 53 13.83 -11.27 -0.61
N LEU A 54 12.92 -10.76 -1.45
CA LEU A 54 12.69 -11.25 -2.82
C LEU A 54 13.71 -10.71 -3.84
N GLY A 55 14.72 -9.98 -3.37
CA GLY A 55 15.85 -9.50 -4.17
C GLY A 55 15.64 -8.17 -4.87
N ALA A 56 14.60 -7.41 -4.53
CA ALA A 56 14.43 -6.04 -5.00
C ALA A 56 15.40 -5.09 -4.30
N THR A 57 15.85 -4.05 -5.01
CA THR A 57 16.50 -2.88 -4.40
C THR A 57 15.38 -1.92 -3.97
N VAL A 58 15.12 -1.87 -2.66
CA VAL A 58 13.95 -1.18 -2.13
C VAL A 58 14.30 0.20 -1.58
N VAL A 59 13.50 1.20 -1.99
CA VAL A 59 13.38 2.50 -1.32
C VAL A 59 12.04 2.50 -0.60
N GLY A 60 12.05 2.70 0.72
CA GLY A 60 10.85 2.89 1.53
C GLY A 60 10.69 4.38 1.86
N ALA A 61 9.60 5.00 1.44
CA ALA A 61 9.36 6.41 1.70
C ALA A 61 8.09 6.63 2.53
N ASP A 62 8.16 7.50 3.53
CA ASP A 62 7.02 7.84 4.37
C ASP A 62 7.09 9.32 4.79
N ALA A 63 5.96 10.03 4.67
CA ALA A 63 5.85 11.42 5.06
C ALA A 63 5.89 11.61 6.59
N ALA A 64 5.51 10.59 7.37
CA ALA A 64 5.56 10.60 8.82
C ALA A 64 6.97 10.26 9.32
N ALA A 65 7.74 11.28 9.71
CA ALA A 65 9.13 11.15 10.14
C ALA A 65 9.36 10.11 11.25
N GLY A 66 8.35 9.88 12.10
CA GLY A 66 8.44 8.91 13.19
C GLY A 66 8.47 7.44 12.75
N ASN A 67 8.04 7.11 11.53
CA ASN A 67 8.02 5.75 11.01
C ASN A 67 9.41 5.29 10.55
N ILE A 68 10.18 6.19 9.95
CA ILE A 68 11.47 5.88 9.33
C ILE A 68 12.50 5.26 10.30
N PRO A 69 12.73 5.81 11.51
CA PRO A 69 13.66 5.18 12.45
C PRO A 69 13.26 3.76 12.84
N VAL A 70 11.95 3.49 12.96
CA VAL A 70 11.45 2.15 13.32
C VAL A 70 11.72 1.16 12.18
N ALA A 71 11.40 1.52 10.94
CA ALA A 71 11.67 0.72 9.77
C ALA A 71 13.18 0.44 9.62
N GLN A 72 14.03 1.46 9.79
CA GLN A 72 15.49 1.32 9.72
C GLN A 72 16.06 0.40 10.80
N ILE A 73 15.55 0.48 12.03
CA ILE A 73 16.00 -0.38 13.14
C ILE A 73 15.63 -1.83 12.85
N HIS A 74 14.38 -2.09 12.44
CA HIS A 74 13.92 -3.44 12.20
C HIS A 74 14.61 -4.09 11.00
N ALA A 75 14.78 -3.37 9.90
CA ALA A 75 15.52 -3.88 8.74
C ALA A 75 16.96 -4.27 9.10
N ARG A 76 17.67 -3.43 9.88
CA ARG A 76 19.02 -3.76 10.37
C ARG A 76 19.04 -5.01 11.26
N GLN A 77 18.06 -5.16 12.16
CA GLN A 77 17.92 -6.35 13.00
C GLN A 77 17.63 -7.61 12.16
N SER A 78 16.90 -7.44 11.05
CA SER A 78 16.59 -8.48 10.07
C SER A 78 17.71 -8.77 9.08
N GLY A 79 18.83 -8.04 9.13
CA GLY A 79 19.95 -8.18 8.19
C GLY A 79 19.61 -7.77 6.77
N LEU A 80 18.69 -6.80 6.60
CA LEU A 80 18.23 -6.32 5.30
C LEU A 80 18.74 -4.91 5.02
N GLU A 81 19.06 -4.64 3.76
CA GLU A 81 19.37 -3.32 3.25
C GLU A 81 18.16 -2.73 2.54
N VAL A 82 17.56 -1.70 3.14
CA VAL A 82 16.46 -0.92 2.59
C VAL A 82 16.77 0.55 2.79
N ASP A 83 16.64 1.35 1.74
CA ASP A 83 16.84 2.80 1.79
C ASP A 83 15.55 3.49 2.24
N TYR A 84 15.44 3.74 3.55
CA TYR A 84 14.28 4.41 4.14
C TYR A 84 14.46 5.93 4.19
N ARG A 85 13.51 6.67 3.60
CA ARG A 85 13.53 8.13 3.46
C ARG A 85 12.28 8.78 4.02
N ASN A 86 12.44 9.87 4.76
CA ASN A 86 11.31 10.71 5.15
C ASN A 86 11.04 11.74 4.04
N CYS A 87 10.18 11.39 3.11
CA CYS A 87 9.82 12.20 1.96
C CYS A 87 8.45 11.80 1.39
N THR A 88 7.94 12.59 0.45
CA THR A 88 6.70 12.34 -0.27
C THR A 88 6.95 11.83 -1.69
N ALA A 89 5.91 11.33 -2.37
CA ALA A 89 6.01 10.92 -3.76
C ALA A 89 6.36 12.10 -4.67
N GLU A 90 5.80 13.27 -4.38
CA GLU A 90 6.02 14.49 -5.16
C GLU A 90 7.50 14.92 -5.08
N SER A 91 8.12 14.90 -3.89
CA SER A 91 9.52 15.27 -3.75
C SER A 91 10.46 14.29 -4.45
N LEU A 92 10.17 12.98 -4.40
CA LEU A 92 10.96 11.98 -5.14
C LEU A 92 10.83 12.16 -6.66
N ALA A 93 9.64 12.55 -7.15
CA ALA A 93 9.42 12.84 -8.56
C ALA A 93 10.17 14.12 -9.01
N GLU A 94 10.21 15.16 -8.18
CA GLU A 94 11.00 16.38 -8.42
C GLU A 94 12.51 16.08 -8.46
N ASP A 95 12.98 15.12 -7.65
CA ASP A 95 14.37 14.65 -7.64
C ASP A 95 14.70 13.77 -8.87
N GLY A 96 13.72 13.45 -9.71
CA GLY A 96 13.90 12.62 -10.92
C GLY A 96 14.13 11.15 -10.66
N GLU A 97 13.73 10.66 -9.50
CA GLU A 97 13.82 9.24 -9.15
C GLU A 97 12.90 8.37 -10.03
N GLN A 98 13.36 7.17 -10.38
CA GLN A 98 12.58 6.23 -11.21
C GLN A 98 12.71 4.79 -10.72
N PHE A 99 11.59 4.06 -10.79
CA PHE A 99 11.45 2.71 -10.25
C PHE A 99 10.78 1.78 -11.27
N ASP A 100 11.12 0.49 -11.20
CA ASP A 100 10.46 -0.55 -11.98
C ASP A 100 9.07 -0.88 -11.42
N VAL A 101 8.92 -0.72 -10.08
CA VAL A 101 7.68 -0.96 -9.34
C VAL A 101 7.46 0.14 -8.31
N VAL A 102 6.23 0.64 -8.20
CA VAL A 102 5.75 1.51 -7.13
C VAL A 102 4.61 0.82 -6.40
N LEU A 103 4.82 0.55 -5.12
CA LEU A 103 3.77 0.09 -4.20
C LEU A 103 3.14 1.31 -3.51
N ASN A 104 1.83 1.39 -3.55
CA ASN A 104 1.00 2.44 -2.96
C ASN A 104 -0.15 1.76 -2.22
N MET A 105 0.15 1.28 -1.01
CA MET A 105 -0.75 0.41 -0.25
C MET A 105 -1.37 1.17 0.92
N GLU A 106 -2.68 1.46 0.83
CA GLU A 106 -3.46 2.23 1.84
C GLU A 106 -2.87 3.64 2.08
N VAL A 107 -2.59 4.38 1.01
CA VAL A 107 -2.04 5.75 1.07
C VAL A 107 -2.92 6.76 0.35
N VAL A 108 -3.46 6.38 -0.81
CA VAL A 108 -4.18 7.31 -1.71
C VAL A 108 -5.39 7.99 -1.05
N GLU A 109 -6.03 7.34 -0.08
CA GLU A 109 -7.12 7.90 0.72
C GLU A 109 -6.68 8.94 1.76
N HIS A 110 -5.41 8.99 2.08
CA HIS A 110 -4.86 9.89 3.09
C HIS A 110 -4.29 11.18 2.51
N VAL A 111 -4.13 11.26 1.19
CA VAL A 111 -3.57 12.45 0.53
C VAL A 111 -4.66 13.50 0.26
N SER A 112 -4.29 14.77 0.29
CA SER A 112 -5.23 15.87 0.05
C SER A 112 -5.67 16.00 -1.41
N ASN A 113 -4.83 15.58 -2.36
CA ASN A 113 -5.12 15.60 -3.79
C ASN A 113 -4.70 14.28 -4.45
N PRO A 114 -5.60 13.27 -4.53
CA PRO A 114 -5.30 11.97 -5.09
C PRO A 114 -4.77 12.01 -6.53
N LEU A 115 -5.29 12.91 -7.38
CA LEU A 115 -4.83 13.01 -8.77
C LEU A 115 -3.39 13.52 -8.87
N ALA A 116 -3.04 14.57 -8.14
CA ALA A 116 -1.67 15.08 -8.11
C ALA A 116 -0.69 14.03 -7.58
N TYR A 117 -1.07 13.35 -6.50
CA TYR A 117 -0.31 12.26 -5.92
C TYR A 117 -0.08 11.08 -6.89
N LEU A 118 -1.14 10.62 -7.56
CA LEU A 118 -1.03 9.54 -8.55
C LEU A 118 -0.22 9.96 -9.78
N THR A 119 -0.26 11.25 -10.16
CA THR A 119 0.59 11.81 -11.20
C THR A 119 2.07 11.76 -10.80
N ALA A 120 2.40 12.10 -9.55
CA ALA A 120 3.75 11.94 -9.03
C ALA A 120 4.19 10.46 -9.04
N CYS A 121 3.31 9.54 -8.61
CA CYS A 121 3.59 8.10 -8.69
C CYS A 121 3.85 7.63 -10.14
N GLN A 122 3.11 8.17 -11.12
CA GLN A 122 3.34 7.88 -12.54
C GLN A 122 4.71 8.40 -13.01
N GLN A 123 5.12 9.59 -12.59
CA GLN A 123 6.44 10.14 -12.92
C GLN A 123 7.58 9.30 -12.34
N LEU A 124 7.36 8.70 -11.17
CA LEU A 124 8.30 7.80 -10.50
C LEU A 124 8.45 6.43 -11.19
N LEU A 125 7.58 6.08 -12.15
CA LEU A 125 7.70 4.84 -12.89
C LEU A 125 8.60 5.01 -14.11
N LYS A 126 9.49 4.04 -14.32
CA LYS A 126 10.18 3.84 -15.59
C LYS A 126 9.16 3.51 -16.71
N PRO A 127 9.51 3.60 -17.99
CA PRO A 127 8.71 2.99 -19.07
C PRO A 127 8.38 1.53 -18.73
N ASP A 128 7.15 1.08 -18.99
CA ASP A 128 6.62 -0.25 -18.64
C ASP A 128 6.63 -0.57 -17.12
N GLY A 129 6.87 0.43 -16.27
CA GLY A 129 6.86 0.29 -14.82
C GLY A 129 5.47 -0.03 -14.30
N LEU A 130 5.42 -0.81 -13.22
CA LEU A 130 4.20 -1.32 -12.58
C LEU A 130 3.89 -0.51 -11.32
N MET A 131 2.67 0.03 -11.20
CA MET A 131 2.12 0.54 -9.96
C MET A 131 1.08 -0.44 -9.41
N ILE A 132 1.21 -0.77 -8.13
CA ILE A 132 0.20 -1.51 -7.37
C ILE A 132 -0.37 -0.56 -6.32
N CYS A 133 -1.68 -0.36 -6.35
CA CYS A 133 -2.36 0.58 -5.46
C CYS A 133 -3.54 -0.11 -4.77
N SER A 134 -3.59 -0.08 -3.44
CA SER A 134 -4.74 -0.56 -2.66
C SER A 134 -5.36 0.55 -1.83
N THR A 135 -6.65 0.42 -1.58
CA THR A 135 -7.42 1.30 -0.69
C THR A 135 -8.74 0.66 -0.29
N ILE A 136 -9.58 1.41 0.42
CA ILE A 136 -10.88 0.99 0.92
C ILE A 136 -11.98 1.56 0.03
N ASN A 137 -12.93 0.69 -0.35
CA ASN A 137 -14.07 1.07 -1.18
C ASN A 137 -15.09 1.91 -0.38
N ARG A 138 -15.66 2.94 -1.00
CA ARG A 138 -16.71 3.80 -0.40
C ARG A 138 -18.11 3.20 -0.61
N ASN A 139 -18.57 2.40 0.35
CA ASN A 139 -19.93 1.86 0.38
C ASN A 139 -20.36 1.50 1.82
N PRO A 140 -21.67 1.21 2.06
CA PRO A 140 -22.15 0.89 3.41
C PRO A 140 -21.51 -0.37 4.02
N LYS A 141 -21.12 -1.36 3.22
CA LYS A 141 -20.48 -2.58 3.72
C LYS A 141 -19.08 -2.27 4.26
N SER A 142 -18.28 -1.49 3.53
CA SER A 142 -16.95 -1.08 3.98
C SER A 142 -17.03 -0.22 5.24
N TYR A 143 -17.99 0.71 5.32
CA TYR A 143 -18.24 1.49 6.52
C TYR A 143 -18.49 0.61 7.74
N LEU A 144 -19.38 -0.38 7.59
CA LEU A 144 -19.70 -1.32 8.67
C LEU A 144 -18.49 -2.17 9.06
N MET A 145 -17.73 -2.67 8.10
CA MET A 145 -16.61 -3.58 8.36
C MET A 145 -15.37 -2.87 8.90
N THR A 146 -14.99 -1.74 8.33
CA THR A 146 -13.74 -1.05 8.67
C THR A 146 -13.91 -0.10 9.85
N ILE A 147 -14.98 0.70 9.86
CA ILE A 147 -15.19 1.68 10.93
C ILE A 147 -15.88 1.01 12.12
N ILE A 148 -17.06 0.43 11.94
CA ILE A 148 -17.79 -0.16 13.07
C ILE A 148 -17.11 -1.45 13.52
N GLY A 149 -16.75 -2.34 12.61
CA GLY A 149 -16.15 -3.63 12.93
C GLY A 149 -14.75 -3.50 13.52
N ALA A 150 -13.80 -2.92 12.77
CA ALA A 150 -12.40 -2.89 13.17
C ALA A 150 -12.12 -1.87 14.30
N GLU A 151 -12.75 -0.69 14.27
CA GLU A 151 -12.46 0.37 15.25
C GLU A 151 -13.29 0.26 16.53
N TYR A 152 -14.60 -0.07 16.42
CA TYR A 152 -15.51 -0.04 17.57
C TYR A 152 -15.78 -1.40 18.21
N ILE A 153 -15.87 -2.47 17.44
CA ILE A 153 -16.20 -3.81 17.95
C ILE A 153 -14.93 -4.59 18.30
N MET A 154 -14.00 -4.72 17.37
CA MET A 154 -12.78 -5.50 17.57
C MET A 154 -11.65 -4.70 18.21
N GLY A 155 -11.73 -3.37 18.18
CA GLY A 155 -10.69 -2.50 18.74
C GLY A 155 -9.31 -2.68 18.11
N TRP A 156 -9.27 -3.19 16.88
CA TRP A 156 -8.02 -3.43 16.15
C TRP A 156 -7.31 -2.13 15.79
N LEU A 157 -8.09 -1.08 15.54
CA LEU A 157 -7.59 0.23 15.15
C LEU A 157 -8.13 1.30 16.10
N PRO A 158 -7.38 2.38 16.35
CA PRO A 158 -7.88 3.52 17.09
C PRO A 158 -9.14 4.11 16.43
N LYS A 159 -10.09 4.58 17.23
CA LYS A 159 -11.28 5.26 16.71
C LYS A 159 -10.89 6.49 15.91
N GLY A 160 -11.51 6.66 14.74
CA GLY A 160 -11.21 7.75 13.83
C GLY A 160 -9.97 7.53 12.95
N THR A 161 -9.49 6.29 12.85
CA THR A 161 -8.42 5.92 11.90
C THR A 161 -8.89 6.08 10.46
N HIS A 162 -10.17 5.76 10.18
CA HIS A 162 -10.75 5.86 8.85
C HIS A 162 -11.81 6.98 8.79
N GLU A 163 -11.70 7.81 7.77
CA GLU A 163 -12.68 8.82 7.39
C GLU A 163 -13.45 8.35 6.15
N TYR A 164 -14.72 8.00 6.29
CA TYR A 164 -15.54 7.43 5.21
C TYR A 164 -15.55 8.29 3.94
N ASP A 165 -15.54 9.61 4.10
CA ASP A 165 -15.55 10.54 2.97
C ASP A 165 -14.26 10.49 2.13
N LYS A 166 -13.20 9.94 2.67
CA LYS A 166 -11.92 9.73 1.98
C LYS A 166 -11.82 8.39 1.27
N PHE A 167 -12.75 7.47 1.50
CA PHE A 167 -12.78 6.20 0.79
C PHE A 167 -13.05 6.43 -0.69
N ILE A 168 -12.46 5.60 -1.54
CA ILE A 168 -12.48 5.77 -3.00
C ILE A 168 -13.12 4.51 -3.60
N THR A 169 -14.10 4.67 -4.49
CA THR A 169 -14.67 3.51 -5.19
C THR A 169 -13.69 2.97 -6.23
N PRO A 170 -13.77 1.66 -6.59
CA PRO A 170 -12.87 1.08 -7.60
C PRO A 170 -12.90 1.83 -8.94
N ASP A 171 -14.06 2.29 -9.37
CA ASP A 171 -14.19 3.02 -10.65
C ASP A 171 -13.64 4.44 -10.56
N GLU A 172 -13.78 5.13 -9.42
CA GLU A 172 -13.14 6.43 -9.16
C GLU A 172 -11.61 6.29 -9.16
N LEU A 173 -11.06 5.28 -8.50
CA LEU A 173 -9.62 5.06 -8.48
C LEU A 173 -9.08 4.77 -9.89
N VAL A 174 -9.75 3.92 -10.67
CA VAL A 174 -9.34 3.64 -12.06
C VAL A 174 -9.42 4.91 -12.92
N ALA A 175 -10.44 5.75 -12.72
CA ALA A 175 -10.54 7.03 -13.43
C ALA A 175 -9.38 7.97 -13.08
N LEU A 176 -9.01 8.09 -11.79
CA LEU A 176 -7.85 8.88 -11.32
C LEU A 176 -6.53 8.34 -11.88
N ILE A 177 -6.33 7.02 -11.84
CA ILE A 177 -5.16 6.33 -12.40
C ILE A 177 -5.02 6.63 -13.90
N THR A 178 -6.14 6.57 -14.65
CA THR A 178 -6.16 6.87 -16.08
C THR A 178 -5.85 8.35 -16.36
N GLN A 179 -6.42 9.27 -15.56
CA GLN A 179 -6.12 10.70 -15.66
C GLN A 179 -4.66 11.01 -15.34
N ALA A 180 -4.04 10.24 -14.44
CA ALA A 180 -2.62 10.36 -14.12
C ALA A 180 -1.70 9.77 -15.23
N GLY A 181 -2.23 9.22 -16.32
CA GLY A 181 -1.46 8.68 -17.44
C GLY A 181 -1.02 7.22 -17.27
N LEU A 182 -1.73 6.46 -16.43
CA LEU A 182 -1.50 5.03 -16.24
C LEU A 182 -2.65 4.21 -16.83
N LYS A 183 -2.34 3.00 -17.30
CA LYS A 183 -3.34 2.03 -17.76
C LYS A 183 -3.57 0.98 -16.68
N ASN A 184 -4.79 0.94 -16.15
CA ASN A 184 -5.18 -0.15 -15.25
C ASN A 184 -5.26 -1.47 -16.02
N ILE A 185 -4.60 -2.52 -15.52
CA ILE A 185 -4.52 -3.85 -16.14
C ILE A 185 -5.18 -4.94 -15.31
N ASP A 186 -5.32 -4.74 -13.99
CA ASP A 186 -5.98 -5.70 -13.10
C ASP A 186 -6.60 -5.00 -11.90
N ARG A 187 -7.64 -5.61 -11.31
CA ARG A 187 -8.21 -5.22 -10.02
C ARG A 187 -8.80 -6.43 -9.30
N LYS A 188 -8.47 -6.57 -8.02
CA LYS A 188 -8.94 -7.66 -7.16
C LYS A 188 -9.32 -7.13 -5.78
N GLY A 189 -10.12 -7.90 -5.05
CA GLY A 189 -10.48 -7.60 -3.67
C GLY A 189 -9.65 -8.38 -2.68
N PHE A 190 -9.37 -7.79 -1.53
CA PHE A 190 -8.91 -8.50 -0.35
C PHE A 190 -10.11 -8.76 0.56
N VAL A 191 -10.46 -10.01 0.75
CA VAL A 191 -11.68 -10.43 1.46
C VAL A 191 -11.31 -11.13 2.76
N PHE A 192 -11.80 -10.58 3.87
CA PHE A 192 -11.66 -11.20 5.19
C PHE A 192 -12.80 -12.17 5.46
N ASN A 193 -12.45 -13.41 5.83
CA ASN A 193 -13.40 -14.41 6.31
C ASN A 193 -13.34 -14.49 7.84
N PRO A 194 -14.36 -13.99 8.57
CA PRO A 194 -14.34 -14.00 10.03
C PRO A 194 -14.49 -15.38 10.65
N LEU A 195 -15.03 -16.38 9.91
CA LEU A 195 -15.17 -17.75 10.40
C LEU A 195 -13.84 -18.52 10.31
N ALA A 196 -13.11 -18.33 9.22
CA ALA A 196 -11.79 -18.94 9.01
C ALA A 196 -10.65 -18.07 9.57
N TRP A 197 -10.95 -16.83 9.99
CA TRP A 197 -9.98 -15.83 10.47
C TRP A 197 -8.81 -15.63 9.50
N SER A 198 -9.13 -15.52 8.22
CA SER A 198 -8.15 -15.47 7.12
C SER A 198 -8.55 -14.47 6.04
N TRP A 199 -7.56 -13.98 5.33
CA TRP A 199 -7.72 -13.17 4.13
C TRP A 199 -7.56 -14.00 2.86
N SER A 200 -8.20 -13.57 1.79
CA SER A 200 -8.10 -14.18 0.46
C SER A 200 -8.23 -13.13 -0.63
N ILE A 201 -7.71 -13.45 -1.82
CA ILE A 201 -7.87 -12.62 -3.03
C ILE A 201 -9.16 -13.04 -3.73
N SER A 202 -9.92 -12.06 -4.24
CA SER A 202 -11.16 -12.26 -4.99
C SER A 202 -11.16 -11.47 -6.28
N ASP A 203 -11.47 -12.12 -7.38
CA ASP A 203 -11.66 -11.47 -8.69
C ASP A 203 -13.00 -10.70 -8.78
N ARG A 204 -13.92 -10.89 -7.82
CA ARG A 204 -15.29 -10.38 -7.89
C ARG A 204 -15.69 -9.47 -6.73
N ASP A 205 -15.23 -9.77 -5.51
CA ASP A 205 -15.63 -9.01 -4.32
C ASP A 205 -14.65 -7.87 -4.03
N LEU A 206 -14.93 -6.69 -4.57
CA LEU A 206 -14.21 -5.45 -4.33
C LEU A 206 -14.88 -4.59 -3.25
N SER A 207 -15.75 -5.16 -2.44
CA SER A 207 -16.68 -4.39 -1.62
C SER A 207 -16.04 -3.71 -0.40
N VAL A 208 -14.88 -4.18 0.09
CA VAL A 208 -14.22 -3.57 1.25
C VAL A 208 -12.81 -3.10 0.86
N ASN A 209 -11.80 -3.93 1.05
CA ASN A 209 -10.46 -3.62 0.58
C ASN A 209 -10.26 -4.12 -0.85
N TYR A 210 -9.64 -3.32 -1.68
CA TYR A 210 -9.33 -3.71 -3.05
C TYR A 210 -7.97 -3.20 -3.49
N VAL A 211 -7.44 -3.80 -4.52
CA VAL A 211 -6.14 -3.51 -5.11
C VAL A 211 -6.26 -3.40 -6.62
N THR A 212 -5.44 -2.55 -7.20
CA THR A 212 -5.30 -2.38 -8.65
C THR A 212 -3.85 -2.55 -9.06
N ALA A 213 -3.63 -3.13 -10.24
CA ALA A 213 -2.35 -3.09 -10.92
C ALA A 213 -2.46 -2.21 -12.17
N SER A 214 -1.48 -1.34 -12.37
CA SER A 214 -1.49 -0.39 -13.48
C SER A 214 -0.08 -0.23 -14.05
N VAL A 215 0.03 -0.02 -15.36
CA VAL A 215 1.30 0.15 -16.06
C VAL A 215 1.41 1.53 -16.66
N LYS A 216 2.63 2.06 -16.72
CA LYS A 216 2.93 3.28 -17.44
C LYS A 216 2.87 2.97 -18.93
N SER A 217 1.96 3.64 -19.64
CA SER A 217 1.92 3.59 -21.10
C SER A 217 2.99 4.51 -21.67
N ASP A 218 3.58 4.08 -22.78
CA ASP A 218 4.49 4.91 -23.60
C ASP A 218 3.83 6.21 -24.07
#